data_b254a7574bfe814a8f9e2bf54c781e53
#
_entry.id   b254a7574bfe814a8f9e2bf54c781e53
#
_cell.length_a   1.000
_cell.length_b   1.000
_cell.length_c   1.000
_cell.angle_alpha   90.00
_cell.angle_beta   90.00
_cell.angle_gamma   90.00
#
_symmetry.space_group_name_H-M   'P 1'
#
loop_
_entity.id
_entity.type
_entity.pdbx_description
1 polymer ?
#
loop_
_entity_poly.entity_id
_entity_poly.type
_entity_poly.pdbx_seq_one_letter_code
_entity_poly.pdbx_strand_id
1 'polypeptide(L)'
;QFEKEFDQDLYVIKFAIKEFGLPGSLKLSVHSGSDKFSIYPIIKNLIAKHDAGLHVKTAGTTWLEEVIGLAEADGDALTIAKEVYAGAYSRFEELTGPYATVIDIDKSALPTPEEVNNWDSDKYVNTLRHVQSHADYNQNFRQLIHVGFKVAAEMTDRYTDALKKNEAIIAKNVTENILDRHILQIF
;
A
#
# COMPACT_ATOMS: atom_id res chain seq x y z
N GLN A 1 -6.67 22.29 1.60
CA GLN A 1 -7.58 21.98 0.49
C GLN A 1 -8.35 20.69 0.77
N PHE A 2 -7.67 19.54 0.99
CA PHE A 2 -8.29 18.24 1.26
C PHE A 2 -9.34 18.28 2.38
N GLU A 3 -9.04 18.89 3.53
CA GLU A 3 -9.97 19.00 4.67
C GLU A 3 -11.29 19.64 4.28
N LYS A 4 -11.24 20.75 3.54
CA LYS A 4 -12.43 21.47 3.09
C LYS A 4 -13.28 20.64 2.12
N GLU A 5 -12.64 19.99 1.16
CA GLU A 5 -13.33 19.17 0.16
C GLU A 5 -13.98 17.95 0.81
N PHE A 6 -13.25 17.25 1.67
CA PHE A 6 -13.76 16.08 2.38
C PHE A 6 -14.92 16.43 3.35
N ASP A 7 -14.86 17.59 4.01
CA ASP A 7 -15.95 18.11 4.85
C ASP A 7 -17.23 18.37 4.01
N GLN A 8 -17.07 18.95 2.83
CA GLN A 8 -18.16 19.19 1.90
C GLN A 8 -18.77 17.88 1.36
N ASP A 9 -17.94 16.90 1.01
CA ASP A 9 -18.39 15.60 0.53
C ASP A 9 -19.22 14.86 1.58
N LEU A 10 -18.78 14.86 2.83
CA LEU A 10 -19.54 14.28 3.95
C LEU A 10 -20.87 14.99 4.16
N TYR A 11 -20.90 16.33 4.08
CA TYR A 11 -22.14 17.10 4.16
C TYR A 11 -23.12 16.71 3.05
N VAL A 12 -22.63 16.62 1.80
CA VAL A 12 -23.47 16.24 0.65
C VAL A 12 -24.05 14.84 0.82
N ILE A 13 -23.25 13.86 1.29
CA ILE A 13 -23.74 12.50 1.55
C ILE A 13 -24.82 12.50 2.63
N LYS A 14 -24.62 13.19 3.75
CA LYS A 14 -25.62 13.29 4.83
C LYS A 14 -26.90 13.98 4.35
N PHE A 15 -26.78 15.06 3.57
CA PHE A 15 -27.92 15.73 2.94
C PHE A 15 -28.68 14.78 2.02
N ALA A 16 -27.97 14.06 1.13
CA ALA A 16 -28.60 13.14 0.19
C ALA A 16 -29.33 11.98 0.89
N ILE A 17 -28.75 11.41 1.95
CA ILE A 17 -29.42 10.39 2.78
C ILE A 17 -30.75 10.92 3.32
N LYS A 18 -30.75 12.13 3.87
CA LYS A 18 -31.94 12.72 4.48
C LYS A 18 -33.00 13.12 3.45
N GLU A 19 -32.58 13.79 2.37
CA GLU A 19 -33.49 14.37 1.37
C GLU A 19 -34.07 13.30 0.42
N PHE A 20 -33.28 12.32 0.04
CA PHE A 20 -33.69 11.31 -0.96
C PHE A 20 -33.99 9.95 -0.36
N GLY A 21 -33.98 9.80 0.97
CA GLY A 21 -34.24 8.53 1.64
C GLY A 21 -33.22 7.44 1.30
N LEU A 22 -31.97 7.79 1.03
CA LEU A 22 -30.91 6.84 0.75
C LEU A 22 -30.54 6.03 1.99
N PRO A 23 -29.94 4.84 1.83
CA PRO A 23 -29.51 4.03 2.97
C PRO A 23 -28.57 4.80 3.90
N GLY A 24 -28.86 4.78 5.20
CA GLY A 24 -28.00 5.43 6.22
C GLY A 24 -26.58 4.86 6.31
N SER A 25 -26.36 3.68 5.71
CA SER A 25 -25.03 3.05 5.59
C SER A 25 -24.18 3.62 4.44
N LEU A 26 -24.71 4.53 3.63
CA LEU A 26 -23.95 5.18 2.55
C LEU A 26 -22.78 5.98 3.14
N LYS A 27 -21.58 5.78 2.59
CA LYS A 27 -20.35 6.40 3.09
C LYS A 27 -19.33 6.61 1.98
N LEU A 28 -18.40 7.53 2.21
CA LEU A 28 -17.25 7.71 1.33
C LEU A 28 -16.31 6.49 1.37
N SER A 29 -15.59 6.27 0.29
CA SER A 29 -14.54 5.27 0.20
C SER A 29 -13.19 5.93 -0.05
N VAL A 30 -12.24 5.69 0.83
CA VAL A 30 -10.85 6.13 0.67
C VAL A 30 -10.00 4.97 0.20
N HIS A 31 -9.36 5.14 -0.93
CA HIS A 31 -8.39 4.19 -1.45
C HIS A 31 -7.02 4.49 -0.83
N SER A 32 -6.59 3.67 0.12
CA SER A 32 -5.34 3.88 0.86
C SER A 32 -4.17 3.03 0.35
N GLY A 33 -4.27 2.44 -0.84
CA GLY A 33 -3.24 1.55 -1.39
C GLY A 33 -1.82 2.15 -1.48
N SER A 34 -1.66 3.46 -1.27
CA SER A 34 -0.39 4.17 -1.19
C SER A 34 -0.09 4.72 0.22
N ASP A 35 -0.76 4.22 1.27
CA ASP A 35 -0.56 4.65 2.67
C ASP A 35 -0.64 6.18 2.85
N LYS A 36 -1.85 6.73 2.84
CA LYS A 36 -2.09 8.18 2.92
C LYS A 36 -2.12 8.68 4.39
N PHE A 37 -1.13 8.32 5.19
CA PHE A 37 -1.12 8.57 6.63
C PHE A 37 -1.33 10.03 7.03
N SER A 38 -0.84 10.99 6.25
CA SER A 38 -0.94 12.43 6.55
C SER A 38 -2.39 12.95 6.59
N ILE A 39 -3.33 12.29 5.92
CA ILE A 39 -4.74 12.72 5.88
C ILE A 39 -5.63 12.03 6.92
N TYR A 40 -5.16 10.95 7.57
CA TYR A 40 -6.00 10.18 8.49
C TYR A 40 -6.48 10.95 9.72
N PRO A 41 -5.66 11.79 10.39
CA PRO A 41 -6.14 12.61 11.49
C PRO A 41 -7.25 13.59 11.07
N ILE A 42 -7.15 14.14 9.85
CA ILE A 42 -8.19 15.02 9.28
C ILE A 42 -9.48 14.23 9.05
N ILE A 43 -9.38 13.05 8.44
CA ILE A 43 -10.53 12.15 8.21
C ILE A 43 -11.19 11.80 9.54
N LYS A 44 -10.43 11.37 10.55
CA LYS A 44 -10.94 11.05 11.89
C LYS A 44 -11.81 12.16 12.47
N ASN A 45 -11.29 13.39 12.45
CA ASN A 45 -12.01 14.55 12.98
C ASN A 45 -13.31 14.84 12.20
N LEU A 46 -13.27 14.71 10.88
CA LEU A 46 -14.42 15.01 10.03
C LEU A 46 -15.50 13.92 10.09
N ILE A 47 -15.15 12.65 10.11
CA ILE A 47 -16.16 11.58 10.28
C ILE A 47 -16.82 11.65 11.66
N ALA A 48 -16.08 12.02 12.72
CA ALA A 48 -16.64 12.27 14.03
C ALA A 48 -17.60 13.50 14.02
N LYS A 49 -17.18 14.61 13.39
CA LYS A 49 -18.00 15.83 13.25
C LYS A 49 -19.34 15.57 12.56
N HIS A 50 -19.36 14.74 11.53
CA HIS A 50 -20.57 14.44 10.74
C HIS A 50 -21.31 13.19 11.21
N ASP A 51 -20.87 12.51 12.27
CA ASP A 51 -21.38 11.17 12.65
C ASP A 51 -21.47 10.27 11.42
N ALA A 52 -20.38 10.17 10.68
CA ALA A 52 -20.31 9.47 9.40
C ALA A 52 -19.42 8.22 9.48
N GLY A 53 -19.73 7.22 8.66
CA GLY A 53 -18.84 6.09 8.45
C GLY A 53 -17.89 6.34 7.28
N LEU A 54 -16.84 5.51 7.20
CA LEU A 54 -15.88 5.51 6.12
C LEU A 54 -15.62 4.06 5.66
N HIS A 55 -15.43 3.87 4.36
CA HIS A 55 -14.88 2.64 3.80
C HIS A 55 -13.41 2.87 3.43
N VAL A 56 -12.51 2.01 3.91
CA VAL A 56 -11.07 2.07 3.62
C VAL A 56 -10.71 0.87 2.76
N LYS A 57 -10.12 1.12 1.58
CA LYS A 57 -9.66 0.08 0.67
C LYS A 57 -8.15 -0.07 0.77
N THR A 58 -7.68 -1.22 1.28
CA THR A 58 -6.28 -1.47 1.70
C THR A 58 -5.55 -2.57 0.92
N ALA A 59 -6.16 -3.15 -0.12
CA ALA A 59 -5.60 -4.31 -0.81
C ALA A 59 -4.16 -4.11 -1.31
N GLY A 60 -3.84 -2.93 -1.89
CA GLY A 60 -2.48 -2.64 -2.35
C GLY A 60 -1.47 -2.52 -1.21
N THR A 61 -1.90 -1.99 -0.06
CA THR A 61 -1.06 -1.92 1.16
C THR A 61 -0.76 -3.31 1.70
N THR A 62 -1.77 -4.19 1.80
CA THR A 62 -1.58 -5.58 2.25
C THR A 62 -0.53 -6.29 1.40
N TRP A 63 -0.63 -6.19 0.08
CA TRP A 63 0.37 -6.73 -0.85
C TRP A 63 1.80 -6.25 -0.56
N LEU A 64 1.98 -4.96 -0.31
CA LEU A 64 3.30 -4.41 0.01
C LEU A 64 3.84 -4.93 1.35
N GLU A 65 2.98 -5.11 2.35
CA GLU A 65 3.38 -5.68 3.64
C GLU A 65 3.69 -7.18 3.55
N GLU A 66 3.06 -7.93 2.63
CA GLU A 66 3.46 -9.31 2.32
C GLU A 66 4.89 -9.36 1.78
N VAL A 67 5.24 -8.49 0.83
CA VAL A 67 6.61 -8.41 0.28
C VAL A 67 7.62 -7.97 1.35
N ILE A 68 7.26 -7.03 2.21
CA ILE A 68 8.09 -6.62 3.36
C ILE A 68 8.31 -7.81 4.29
N GLY A 69 7.26 -8.55 4.63
CA GLY A 69 7.37 -9.74 5.49
C GLY A 69 8.23 -10.85 4.89
N LEU A 70 8.14 -11.08 3.57
CA LEU A 70 9.05 -11.99 2.87
C LEU A 70 10.50 -11.53 2.94
N ALA A 71 10.75 -10.23 2.76
CA ALA A 71 12.10 -9.68 2.86
C ALA A 71 12.66 -9.77 4.28
N GLU A 72 11.83 -9.53 5.32
CA GLU A 72 12.23 -9.69 6.74
C GLU A 72 12.51 -11.13 7.13
N ALA A 73 11.85 -12.10 6.48
CA ALA A 73 12.10 -13.52 6.72
C ALA A 73 13.45 -14.01 6.19
N ASP A 74 14.12 -13.20 5.36
CA ASP A 74 15.43 -13.47 4.77
C ASP A 74 15.51 -14.75 3.91
N GLY A 75 16.70 -15.18 3.53
CA GLY A 75 16.97 -16.41 2.79
C GLY A 75 16.14 -16.55 1.50
N ASP A 76 15.46 -17.69 1.35
CA ASP A 76 14.64 -17.98 0.17
C ASP A 76 13.49 -16.98 -0.02
N ALA A 77 12.93 -16.48 1.09
CA ALA A 77 11.83 -15.53 1.05
C ALA A 77 12.29 -14.14 0.54
N LEU A 78 13.44 -13.66 1.00
CA LEU A 78 14.07 -12.45 0.45
C LEU A 78 14.40 -12.63 -1.04
N THR A 79 14.84 -13.81 -1.45
CA THR A 79 15.10 -14.13 -2.87
C THR A 79 13.84 -13.95 -3.71
N ILE A 80 12.69 -14.44 -3.24
CA ILE A 80 11.40 -14.25 -3.92
C ILE A 80 11.04 -12.76 -4.03
N ALA A 81 11.21 -11.98 -2.95
CA ALA A 81 10.95 -10.54 -2.99
C ALA A 81 11.85 -9.82 -4.03
N LYS A 82 13.12 -10.19 -4.13
CA LYS A 82 14.07 -9.68 -5.15
C LYS A 82 13.68 -10.08 -6.57
N GLU A 83 13.22 -11.30 -6.77
CA GLU A 83 12.73 -11.77 -8.07
C GLU A 83 11.47 -11.02 -8.51
N VAL A 84 10.55 -10.71 -7.59
CA VAL A 84 9.39 -9.84 -7.88
C VAL A 84 9.86 -8.47 -8.38
N TYR A 85 10.84 -7.88 -7.71
CA TYR A 85 11.40 -6.61 -8.15
C TYR A 85 12.04 -6.71 -9.55
N ALA A 86 12.90 -7.70 -9.76
CA ALA A 86 13.57 -7.90 -11.05
C ALA A 86 12.57 -8.11 -12.19
N GLY A 87 11.53 -8.92 -11.95
CA GLY A 87 10.43 -9.12 -12.90
C GLY A 87 9.65 -7.84 -13.18
N ALA A 88 9.36 -7.04 -12.15
CA ALA A 88 8.68 -5.75 -12.31
C ALA A 88 9.55 -4.74 -13.08
N TYR A 89 10.85 -4.69 -12.77
CA TYR A 89 11.80 -3.82 -13.46
C TYR A 89 11.93 -4.14 -14.95
N SER A 90 12.02 -5.43 -15.30
CA SER A 90 12.13 -5.89 -16.70
C SER A 90 10.86 -5.61 -17.52
N ARG A 91 9.70 -5.59 -16.86
CA ARG A 91 8.38 -5.37 -17.46
C ARG A 91 7.81 -3.98 -17.15
N PHE A 92 8.68 -3.02 -16.89
CA PHE A 92 8.32 -1.69 -16.41
C PHE A 92 7.16 -1.07 -17.22
N GLU A 93 7.31 -0.95 -18.52
CA GLU A 93 6.31 -0.29 -19.40
C GLU A 93 4.96 -1.04 -19.41
N GLU A 94 5.00 -2.38 -19.40
CA GLU A 94 3.80 -3.22 -19.34
C GLU A 94 3.01 -3.00 -18.06
N LEU A 95 3.71 -2.97 -16.91
CA LEU A 95 3.09 -2.90 -15.59
C LEU A 95 2.65 -1.50 -15.21
N THR A 96 3.38 -0.47 -15.65
CA THR A 96 3.08 0.94 -15.31
C THR A 96 2.06 1.55 -16.24
N GLY A 97 2.00 1.12 -17.51
CA GLY A 97 1.12 1.69 -18.54
C GLY A 97 -0.34 1.85 -18.11
N PRO A 98 -1.00 0.83 -17.54
CA PRO A 98 -2.39 0.93 -17.07
C PRO A 98 -2.60 1.97 -15.95
N TYR A 99 -1.55 2.37 -15.27
CA TYR A 99 -1.57 3.27 -14.11
C TYR A 99 -0.91 4.63 -14.38
N ALA A 100 -0.55 4.95 -15.61
CA ALA A 100 0.21 6.15 -16.00
C ALA A 100 -0.44 7.49 -15.53
N THR A 101 -1.74 7.50 -15.25
CA THR A 101 -2.45 8.69 -14.74
C THR A 101 -2.40 8.85 -13.22
N VAL A 102 -1.96 7.82 -12.48
CA VAL A 102 -2.04 7.77 -11.01
C VAL A 102 -0.72 7.41 -10.32
N ILE A 103 0.29 6.99 -11.09
CA ILE A 103 1.64 6.73 -10.60
C ILE A 103 2.64 7.64 -11.31
N ASP A 104 3.70 7.96 -10.58
CA ASP A 104 4.81 8.78 -11.10
C ASP A 104 6.12 8.11 -10.65
N ILE A 105 6.66 7.24 -11.53
CA ILE A 105 7.89 6.49 -11.27
C ILE A 105 8.99 7.00 -12.19
N ASP A 106 9.99 7.64 -11.59
CA ASP A 106 11.23 7.95 -12.29
C ASP A 106 12.08 6.67 -12.41
N LYS A 107 12.13 6.10 -13.61
CA LYS A 107 12.89 4.89 -13.88
C LYS A 107 14.39 5.08 -13.66
N SER A 108 14.92 6.30 -13.84
CA SER A 108 16.34 6.58 -13.61
C SER A 108 16.73 6.60 -12.14
N ALA A 109 15.75 6.75 -11.23
CA ALA A 109 15.93 6.70 -9.78
C ALA A 109 15.70 5.30 -9.18
N LEU A 110 15.42 4.30 -10.03
CA LEU A 110 15.30 2.91 -9.59
C LEU A 110 16.69 2.25 -9.50
N PRO A 111 16.97 1.49 -8.44
CA PRO A 111 18.15 0.64 -8.40
C PRO A 111 18.06 -0.46 -9.47
N THR A 112 19.19 -0.88 -10.02
CA THR A 112 19.22 -2.01 -10.95
C THR A 112 18.89 -3.34 -10.22
N PRO A 113 18.36 -4.36 -10.92
CA PRO A 113 18.17 -5.68 -10.32
C PRO A 113 19.45 -6.28 -9.73
N GLU A 114 20.61 -6.02 -10.34
CA GLU A 114 21.92 -6.46 -9.86
C GLU A 114 22.26 -5.80 -8.51
N GLU A 115 22.00 -4.51 -8.34
CA GLU A 115 22.17 -3.80 -7.07
C GLU A 115 21.25 -4.39 -6.01
N VAL A 116 19.97 -4.60 -6.32
CA VAL A 116 18.97 -5.16 -5.38
C VAL A 116 19.32 -6.60 -4.98
N ASN A 117 19.88 -7.40 -5.90
CA ASN A 117 20.32 -8.76 -5.59
C ASN A 117 21.43 -8.80 -4.53
N ASN A 118 22.23 -7.75 -4.41
CA ASN A 118 23.30 -7.63 -3.41
C ASN A 118 22.82 -7.07 -2.06
N TRP A 119 21.54 -6.65 -1.93
CA TRP A 119 21.02 -6.12 -0.68
C TRP A 119 20.76 -7.22 0.34
N ASP A 120 20.95 -6.89 1.61
CA ASP A 120 20.44 -7.68 2.72
C ASP A 120 18.94 -7.37 2.97
N SER A 121 18.35 -8.08 3.92
CA SER A 121 16.97 -7.92 4.34
C SER A 121 16.68 -6.49 4.79
N ASP A 122 17.54 -5.92 5.65
CA ASP A 122 17.33 -4.57 6.21
C ASP A 122 17.30 -3.51 5.12
N LYS A 123 18.23 -3.57 4.17
CA LYS A 123 18.27 -2.62 3.04
C LYS A 123 17.01 -2.73 2.17
N TYR A 124 16.57 -3.94 1.84
CA TYR A 124 15.37 -4.15 1.03
C TYR A 124 14.12 -3.61 1.75
N VAL A 125 13.93 -3.98 3.01
CA VAL A 125 12.80 -3.56 3.85
C VAL A 125 12.77 -2.05 4.01
N ASN A 126 13.89 -1.41 4.36
CA ASN A 126 13.96 0.03 4.57
C ASN A 126 13.73 0.82 3.28
N THR A 127 14.11 0.26 2.13
CA THR A 127 13.82 0.88 0.83
C THR A 127 12.33 0.81 0.48
N LEU A 128 11.64 -0.28 0.86
CA LEU A 128 10.24 -0.53 0.52
C LEU A 128 9.25 0.05 1.54
N ARG A 129 9.53 -0.08 2.85
CA ARG A 129 8.61 0.32 3.92
C ARG A 129 8.34 1.82 3.89
N HIS A 130 7.06 2.21 4.00
CA HIS A 130 6.66 3.61 3.92
C HIS A 130 7.05 4.38 5.20
N VAL A 131 8.34 4.65 5.34
CA VAL A 131 8.95 5.53 6.34
C VAL A 131 9.78 6.56 5.58
N GLN A 132 9.11 7.64 5.13
CA GLN A 132 9.72 8.65 4.24
C GLN A 132 10.94 9.36 4.83
N SER A 133 11.09 9.35 6.16
CA SER A 133 12.26 9.91 6.85
C SER A 133 13.47 8.98 6.85
N HIS A 134 13.32 7.71 6.46
CA HIS A 134 14.44 6.77 6.41
C HIS A 134 15.33 7.07 5.20
N ALA A 135 16.65 7.04 5.42
CA ALA A 135 17.63 7.40 4.39
C ALA A 135 17.57 6.49 3.13
N ASP A 136 17.19 5.24 3.32
CA ASP A 136 17.08 4.26 2.24
C ASP A 136 15.73 4.28 1.52
N TYR A 137 14.71 4.95 2.07
CA TYR A 137 13.38 4.95 1.47
C TYR A 137 13.40 5.43 0.02
N ASN A 138 12.82 4.62 -0.88
CA ASN A 138 12.71 4.97 -2.28
C ASN A 138 11.26 4.83 -2.76
N GLN A 139 10.62 5.98 -3.01
CA GLN A 139 9.23 6.02 -3.48
C GLN A 139 9.05 5.32 -4.83
N ASN A 140 10.01 5.44 -5.74
CA ASN A 140 9.95 4.81 -7.06
C ASN A 140 10.01 3.29 -6.93
N PHE A 141 10.91 2.77 -6.08
CA PHE A 141 11.01 1.34 -5.77
C PHE A 141 9.67 0.82 -5.20
N ARG A 142 9.11 1.52 -4.20
CA ARG A 142 7.83 1.16 -3.61
C ARG A 142 6.68 1.15 -4.62
N GLN A 143 6.59 2.16 -5.49
CA GLN A 143 5.57 2.21 -6.52
C GLN A 143 5.73 1.09 -7.57
N LEU A 144 6.97 0.76 -7.94
CA LEU A 144 7.23 -0.34 -8.87
C LEU A 144 6.83 -1.69 -8.27
N ILE A 145 7.19 -1.96 -7.01
CA ILE A 145 6.70 -3.16 -6.30
C ILE A 145 5.17 -3.16 -6.24
N HIS A 146 4.52 -2.02 -5.96
CA HIS A 146 3.07 -1.95 -5.88
C HIS A 146 2.39 -2.45 -7.18
N VAL A 147 2.85 -2.04 -8.36
CA VAL A 147 2.33 -2.53 -9.64
C VAL A 147 2.88 -3.91 -10.03
N GLY A 148 3.90 -4.39 -9.33
CA GLY A 148 4.54 -5.70 -9.53
C GLY A 148 3.72 -6.90 -9.06
N PHE A 149 2.52 -6.70 -8.50
CA PHE A 149 1.64 -7.79 -8.03
C PHE A 149 1.44 -8.90 -9.07
N LYS A 150 1.33 -8.53 -10.36
CA LYS A 150 1.18 -9.48 -11.47
C LYS A 150 2.36 -10.46 -11.54
N VAL A 151 3.59 -10.01 -11.28
CA VAL A 151 4.79 -10.87 -11.28
C VAL A 151 4.67 -11.94 -10.19
N ALA A 152 4.30 -11.55 -8.97
CA ALA A 152 4.10 -12.50 -7.89
C ALA A 152 2.95 -13.49 -8.16
N ALA A 153 1.84 -13.00 -8.72
CA ALA A 153 0.72 -13.86 -9.11
C ALA A 153 1.12 -14.93 -10.15
N GLU A 154 2.04 -14.62 -11.05
CA GLU A 154 2.57 -15.55 -12.05
C GLU A 154 3.55 -16.58 -11.43
N MET A 155 4.09 -16.35 -10.23
CA MET A 155 4.89 -17.34 -9.49
C MET A 155 4.05 -18.47 -8.88
N THR A 156 2.70 -18.33 -8.86
CA THR A 156 1.75 -19.34 -8.42
C THR A 156 2.06 -19.95 -7.03
N ASP A 157 2.20 -21.27 -6.94
CA ASP A 157 2.42 -21.99 -5.67
C ASP A 157 3.72 -21.56 -4.97
N ARG A 158 4.76 -21.21 -5.73
CA ARG A 158 6.03 -20.79 -5.16
C ARG A 158 5.87 -19.54 -4.26
N TYR A 159 5.09 -18.58 -4.72
CA TYR A 159 4.80 -17.37 -3.94
C TYR A 159 3.88 -17.69 -2.74
N THR A 160 2.78 -18.40 -2.99
CA THR A 160 1.82 -18.73 -1.91
C THR A 160 2.38 -19.63 -0.83
N ASP A 161 3.27 -20.55 -1.17
CA ASP A 161 3.94 -21.41 -0.18
C ASP A 161 4.98 -20.62 0.64
N ALA A 162 5.66 -19.64 0.03
CA ALA A 162 6.51 -18.72 0.77
C ALA A 162 5.73 -17.88 1.77
N LEU A 163 4.53 -17.40 1.40
CA LEU A 163 3.64 -16.69 2.34
C LEU A 163 3.24 -17.58 3.51
N LYS A 164 2.77 -18.81 3.25
CA LYS A 164 2.39 -19.77 4.31
C LYS A 164 3.54 -20.10 5.25
N LYS A 165 4.75 -20.34 4.70
CA LYS A 165 5.95 -20.65 5.48
C LYS A 165 6.33 -19.51 6.42
N ASN A 166 6.07 -18.27 6.04
CA ASN A 166 6.46 -17.08 6.78
C ASN A 166 5.26 -16.31 7.36
N GLU A 167 4.12 -17.00 7.56
CA GLU A 167 2.85 -16.42 7.99
C GLU A 167 2.99 -15.51 9.21
N ALA A 168 3.73 -15.91 10.23
CA ALA A 168 3.84 -15.15 11.48
C ALA A 168 4.45 -13.75 11.29
N ILE A 169 5.52 -13.64 10.50
CA ILE A 169 6.18 -12.36 10.24
C ILE A 169 5.33 -11.48 9.30
N ILE A 170 4.70 -12.09 8.30
CA ILE A 170 3.80 -11.38 7.38
C ILE A 170 2.57 -10.88 8.13
N ALA A 171 1.91 -11.70 8.93
CA ALA A 171 0.76 -11.31 9.74
C ALA A 171 1.08 -10.15 10.68
N LYS A 172 2.28 -10.14 11.30
CA LYS A 172 2.75 -9.01 12.11
C LYS A 172 2.79 -7.73 11.29
N ASN A 173 3.44 -7.72 10.13
CA ASN A 173 3.57 -6.53 9.26
C ASN A 173 2.20 -6.03 8.78
N VAL A 174 1.34 -6.94 8.31
CA VAL A 174 -0.01 -6.61 7.86
C VAL A 174 -0.85 -6.04 9.01
N THR A 175 -0.80 -6.65 10.20
CA THR A 175 -1.54 -6.16 11.37
C THR A 175 -1.06 -4.79 11.80
N GLU A 176 0.24 -4.57 11.94
CA GLU A 176 0.83 -3.29 12.30
C GLU A 176 0.42 -2.20 11.30
N ASN A 177 0.47 -2.48 10.00
CA ASN A 177 0.08 -1.51 8.99
C ASN A 177 -1.45 -1.26 9.03
N ILE A 178 -2.28 -2.30 8.95
CA ILE A 178 -3.73 -2.13 8.82
C ILE A 178 -4.37 -1.69 10.14
N LEU A 179 -4.00 -2.28 11.27
CA LEU A 179 -4.59 -1.93 12.55
C LEU A 179 -4.00 -0.61 13.08
N ASP A 180 -2.68 -0.56 13.29
CA ASP A 180 -2.07 0.55 14.02
C ASP A 180 -1.95 1.81 13.18
N ARG A 181 -1.58 1.67 11.90
CA ARG A 181 -1.31 2.80 11.01
C ARG A 181 -2.51 3.25 10.19
N HIS A 182 -3.59 2.42 10.06
CA HIS A 182 -4.83 2.79 9.39
C HIS A 182 -6.00 2.87 10.35
N ILE A 183 -6.48 1.74 10.87
CA ILE A 183 -7.74 1.67 11.62
C ILE A 183 -7.71 2.59 12.84
N LEU A 184 -6.72 2.45 13.72
CA LEU A 184 -6.61 3.26 14.94
C LEU A 184 -6.33 4.75 14.67
N GLN A 185 -5.87 5.10 13.47
CA GLN A 185 -5.64 6.49 13.10
C GLN A 185 -6.89 7.15 12.49
N ILE A 186 -7.82 6.35 11.96
CA ILE A 186 -9.03 6.85 11.29
C ILE A 186 -10.25 6.78 12.24
N PHE A 187 -10.36 5.74 13.04
CA PHE A 187 -11.48 5.47 13.94
C PHE A 187 -11.05 5.57 15.41
#